data_83b7ed2c06f9fca4677f0af8a98e0fb0
#
_entry.id   83b7ed2c06f9fca4677f0af8a98e0fb0
#
_cell.length_a   1.000
_cell.length_b   1.000
_cell.length_c   1.000
_cell.angle_alpha   90.00
_cell.angle_beta   90.00
_cell.angle_gamma   90.00
#
_symmetry.space_group_name_H-M   'P 1'
#
loop_
_entity.id
_entity.type
_entity.pdbx_description
1 polymer ?
#
loop_
_entity_poly.entity_id
_entity_poly.type
_entity_poly.pdbx_seq_one_letter_code
_entity_poly.pdbx_strand_id
1 'polypeptide(L)'
;MTYKEFCHTYGLILIVSFIGILSTLDLSAQQRKVLSGSSEIVTPLGLEADADALIAKWNQGYSTNLPADTTCGSIRRNVPQKTPEMLYRERIFRLPTAMNIPLNQQVRNGIEIFLTRKKTLISAMLSLGDYYFPTIEAILDKYKLPLELKYLIIVESGMNPTAVSPAGAAGLWQFMAPTAKAYGLTINSLLDERLDLEKSTDAAARYLRDLYQVYHDWFMAMAAYNCGLGNLNRAVYRAGGRTDYWSVYPYLPRETQGYVPLFIGAFYAMHYHADYQICPKNVSLPLATDTLLIRHSLSIRELSEAAEVSQSLFKLLNPQYKQGTVPGHISPCSIRLPMKAINRLDRRLEELYQNVEKVRLGKMTSASGELLASDGEGKEGETTEVDKPVVASAKTTTYTIRKGDTLAGIAQKHGITMDQLMQANNIKNTNYKLVPGKKLTIPVKDASSKVTKTKATRKTKKKPRRRRR
;
A
#
# COMPACT_ATOMS: atom_id res chain seq x y z
N MET A 1 2.12 25.05 22.18
CA MET A 1 3.32 24.19 22.11
C MET A 1 4.35 24.89 21.25
N THR A 2 5.49 25.25 21.83
CA THR A 2 6.54 25.98 21.11
C THR A 2 7.40 25.02 20.29
N TYR A 3 8.07 25.53 19.27
CA TYR A 3 8.98 24.78 18.37
C TYR A 3 10.02 23.91 19.11
N LYS A 4 10.42 24.32 20.33
CA LYS A 4 11.33 23.55 21.20
C LYS A 4 10.72 22.26 21.77
N GLU A 5 9.44 22.27 22.10
CA GLU A 5 8.76 21.08 22.66
C GLU A 5 8.46 20.04 21.58
N PHE A 6 8.19 20.48 20.35
CA PHE A 6 8.01 19.58 19.19
C PHE A 6 9.31 18.84 18.83
N CYS A 7 10.46 19.52 18.87
CA CYS A 7 11.75 18.89 18.64
C CYS A 7 12.14 17.87 19.73
N HIS A 8 11.72 18.09 20.98
CA HIS A 8 12.08 17.17 22.09
C HIS A 8 11.25 15.89 22.09
N THR A 9 9.98 15.95 21.71
CA THR A 9 9.09 14.78 21.77
C THR A 9 9.18 13.89 20.51
N TYR A 10 9.47 14.47 19.36
CA TYR A 10 9.56 13.73 18.07
C TYR A 10 11.00 13.58 17.55
N GLY A 11 11.93 14.41 17.99
CA GLY A 11 13.34 14.30 17.63
C GLY A 11 14.05 13.09 18.26
N LEU A 12 13.62 12.65 19.45
CA LEU A 12 14.21 11.48 20.11
C LEU A 12 13.81 10.13 19.48
N ILE A 13 12.72 10.08 18.71
CA ILE A 13 12.29 8.85 18.03
C ILE A 13 13.06 8.65 16.71
N LEU A 14 13.66 9.70 16.15
CA LEU A 14 14.36 9.65 14.85
C LEU A 14 15.89 9.51 14.95
N ILE A 15 16.50 9.66 16.12
CA ILE A 15 17.98 9.64 16.29
C ILE A 15 18.52 8.22 16.54
N VAL A 16 17.72 7.22 16.84
CA VAL A 16 18.20 5.87 17.20
C VAL A 16 18.31 4.92 16.01
N SER A 17 17.97 5.31 14.79
CA SER A 17 17.96 4.40 13.63
C SER A 17 18.96 4.70 12.51
N PHE A 18 19.94 5.58 12.70
CA PHE A 18 20.85 5.97 11.60
C PHE A 18 22.35 5.85 11.95
N ILE A 19 22.73 4.72 12.56
CA ILE A 19 24.15 4.30 12.55
C ILE A 19 24.20 2.82 12.15
N GLY A 20 24.58 2.59 10.93
CA GLY A 20 24.98 1.26 10.44
C GLY A 20 24.35 0.90 9.11
N ILE A 21 25.12 1.06 8.08
CA ILE A 21 25.38 0.25 6.89
C ILE A 21 25.60 1.17 5.68
N LEU A 22 26.83 1.68 5.55
CA LEU A 22 27.40 1.90 4.23
C LEU A 22 27.74 0.52 3.66
N SER A 23 26.87 -0.06 2.89
CA SER A 23 27.23 -1.07 1.91
C SER A 23 26.88 -0.49 0.53
N THR A 24 27.90 -0.31 -0.28
CA THR A 24 27.84 0.02 -1.70
C THR A 24 27.01 -1.05 -2.41
N LEU A 25 25.73 -0.77 -2.62
CA LEU A 25 24.93 -1.53 -3.58
C LEU A 25 25.07 -0.86 -4.94
N ASP A 26 25.71 -1.57 -5.84
CA ASP A 26 25.77 -1.30 -7.28
C ASP A 26 24.33 -1.01 -7.79
N LEU A 27 24.04 0.26 -8.03
CA LEU A 27 22.78 0.65 -8.69
C LEU A 27 22.86 0.17 -10.13
N SER A 28 21.97 -0.74 -10.47
CA SER A 28 21.85 -1.35 -11.79
C SER A 28 21.81 -0.31 -12.93
N ALA A 29 22.36 -0.71 -14.08
CA ALA A 29 22.59 0.10 -15.28
C ALA A 29 21.34 0.82 -15.88
N GLN A 30 20.17 0.67 -15.31
CA GLN A 30 18.92 1.31 -15.72
C GLN A 30 18.77 2.76 -15.22
N GLN A 31 19.57 3.21 -14.25
CA GLN A 31 19.55 4.60 -13.75
C GLN A 31 20.53 5.54 -14.47
N ARG A 32 21.31 5.06 -15.45
CA ARG A 32 22.24 5.89 -16.21
C ARG A 32 21.76 6.17 -17.63
N LYS A 33 20.59 6.79 -17.78
CA LYS A 33 20.32 7.65 -18.94
C LYS A 33 20.24 9.10 -18.45
N VAL A 34 21.37 9.64 -18.07
CA VAL A 34 21.57 11.08 -17.97
C VAL A 34 21.63 11.58 -19.40
N LEU A 35 20.52 12.04 -19.92
CA LEU A 35 20.45 12.77 -21.16
C LEU A 35 20.84 14.24 -20.90
N SER A 36 21.80 14.69 -21.67
CA SER A 36 22.28 16.06 -21.78
C SER A 36 21.15 17.08 -21.93
N GLY A 37 21.12 18.09 -21.07
CA GLY A 37 20.73 19.45 -21.44
C GLY A 37 19.30 19.81 -21.72
N SER A 38 18.26 18.95 -21.43
CA SER A 38 16.86 19.34 -21.46
C SER A 38 16.29 19.37 -20.03
N SER A 39 15.51 20.40 -19.72
CA SER A 39 14.76 20.55 -18.46
C SER A 39 13.61 19.53 -18.37
N GLU A 40 13.91 18.25 -18.59
CA GLU A 40 12.93 17.20 -18.60
C GLU A 40 12.55 16.87 -17.15
N ILE A 41 11.26 17.01 -16.84
CA ILE A 41 10.68 16.62 -15.54
C ILE A 41 10.90 15.12 -15.37
N VAL A 42 11.55 14.71 -14.28
CA VAL A 42 11.66 13.30 -13.91
C VAL A 42 10.25 12.83 -13.52
N THR A 43 9.72 11.90 -14.29
CA THR A 43 8.37 11.37 -14.07
C THR A 43 8.39 10.38 -12.91
N PRO A 44 7.54 10.51 -11.89
CA PRO A 44 7.39 9.48 -10.85
C PRO A 44 7.01 8.14 -11.47
N LEU A 45 7.56 7.04 -10.94
CA LEU A 45 7.34 5.68 -11.45
C LEU A 45 5.87 5.28 -11.56
N GLY A 46 5.01 5.81 -10.68
CA GLY A 46 3.57 5.57 -10.73
C GLY A 46 2.87 6.09 -12.00
N LEU A 47 3.45 7.09 -12.67
CA LEU A 47 2.91 7.62 -13.93
C LEU A 47 3.24 6.74 -15.15
N GLU A 48 4.14 5.78 -15.02
CA GLU A 48 4.41 4.77 -16.05
C GLU A 48 3.42 3.60 -16.00
N ALA A 49 2.43 3.66 -15.08
CA ALA A 49 1.39 2.66 -14.95
C ALA A 49 0.67 2.47 -16.30
N ASP A 50 0.52 1.21 -16.70
CA ASP A 50 -0.27 0.83 -17.86
C ASP A 50 -1.75 1.05 -17.56
N ALA A 51 -2.26 2.21 -17.99
CA ALA A 51 -3.64 2.62 -17.78
C ALA A 51 -4.65 1.67 -18.46
N ASP A 52 -4.27 1.08 -19.61
CA ASP A 52 -5.12 0.15 -20.32
C ASP A 52 -5.23 -1.19 -19.61
N ALA A 53 -4.12 -1.69 -19.07
CA ALA A 53 -4.12 -2.89 -18.24
C ALA A 53 -4.94 -2.69 -16.96
N LEU A 54 -4.89 -1.50 -16.37
CA LEU A 54 -5.70 -1.18 -15.17
C LEU A 54 -7.20 -1.17 -15.50
N ILE A 55 -7.62 -0.53 -16.60
CA ILE A 55 -9.01 -0.55 -17.07
C ILE A 55 -9.46 -1.97 -17.42
N ALA A 56 -8.63 -2.75 -18.11
CA ALA A 56 -8.94 -4.14 -18.43
C ALA A 56 -9.18 -4.99 -17.18
N LYS A 57 -8.38 -4.79 -16.12
CA LYS A 57 -8.54 -5.47 -14.84
C LYS A 57 -9.89 -5.15 -14.17
N TRP A 58 -10.36 -3.91 -14.25
CA TRP A 58 -11.68 -3.53 -13.75
C TRP A 58 -12.79 -4.19 -14.57
N ASN A 59 -12.73 -4.15 -15.90
CA ASN A 59 -13.72 -4.76 -16.76
C ASN A 59 -13.81 -6.30 -16.64
N GLN A 60 -12.71 -6.97 -16.30
CA GLN A 60 -12.70 -8.41 -15.97
C GLN A 60 -13.38 -8.71 -14.63
N GLY A 61 -13.19 -7.83 -13.65
CA GLY A 61 -13.75 -8.00 -12.31
C GLY A 61 -15.23 -7.68 -12.21
N TYR A 62 -15.66 -6.67 -12.95
CA TYR A 62 -17.04 -6.16 -12.92
C TYR A 62 -17.48 -5.77 -14.32
N SER A 63 -18.59 -6.31 -14.76
CA SER A 63 -19.20 -5.98 -16.08
C SER A 63 -20.59 -5.43 -15.88
N THR A 64 -20.87 -4.30 -16.49
CA THR A 64 -22.21 -3.71 -16.60
C THR A 64 -22.50 -3.49 -18.08
N ASN A 65 -23.76 -3.68 -18.49
CA ASN A 65 -24.22 -3.38 -19.85
C ASN A 65 -24.54 -1.89 -20.03
N LEU A 66 -23.77 -0.99 -19.39
CA LEU A 66 -23.95 0.45 -19.58
C LEU A 66 -23.41 0.83 -20.95
N PRO A 67 -24.19 1.59 -21.74
CA PRO A 67 -23.71 2.09 -23.02
C PRO A 67 -22.53 3.05 -22.79
N ALA A 68 -21.53 2.99 -23.68
CA ALA A 68 -20.44 3.94 -23.67
C ALA A 68 -20.99 5.38 -23.83
N ASP A 69 -20.48 6.31 -23.03
CA ASP A 69 -20.77 7.73 -23.24
C ASP A 69 -20.10 8.19 -24.55
N THR A 70 -20.92 8.37 -25.58
CA THR A 70 -20.49 8.86 -26.91
C THR A 70 -20.53 10.38 -27.02
N THR A 71 -20.99 11.10 -25.99
CA THR A 71 -21.19 12.55 -26.03
C THR A 71 -19.91 13.36 -25.90
N CYS A 72 -18.87 12.78 -25.30
CA CYS A 72 -17.60 13.42 -25.08
C CYS A 72 -16.91 13.67 -26.39
N GLY A 73 -16.84 13.93 -27.29
CA GLY A 73 -16.12 14.24 -28.56
C GLY A 73 -16.95 15.09 -29.51
N SER A 74 -18.26 15.21 -29.23
CA SER A 74 -19.18 15.97 -30.07
C SER A 74 -19.22 17.47 -29.72
N ILE A 75 -18.67 17.86 -28.56
CA ILE A 75 -18.66 19.26 -28.12
C ILE A 75 -17.49 19.99 -28.78
N ARG A 76 -17.69 20.48 -30.00
CA ARG A 76 -16.80 21.49 -30.60
C ARG A 76 -17.02 22.82 -29.90
N ARG A 77 -16.21 23.11 -28.86
CA ARG A 77 -16.15 24.47 -28.33
C ARG A 77 -15.29 25.31 -29.27
N ASN A 78 -15.84 26.42 -29.75
CA ASN A 78 -15.05 27.45 -30.43
C ASN A 78 -14.04 28.00 -29.43
N VAL A 79 -12.82 27.47 -29.44
CA VAL A 79 -11.73 28.03 -28.64
C VAL A 79 -11.32 29.35 -29.29
N PRO A 80 -11.37 30.48 -28.56
CA PRO A 80 -10.89 31.74 -29.09
C PRO A 80 -9.44 31.58 -29.57
N GLN A 81 -9.04 32.35 -30.61
CA GLN A 81 -7.64 32.41 -31.09
C GLN A 81 -6.72 33.02 -30.02
N LYS A 82 -6.53 32.33 -28.90
CA LYS A 82 -5.58 32.70 -27.85
C LYS A 82 -4.31 31.88 -28.00
N THR A 83 -3.16 32.51 -27.73
CA THR A 83 -1.92 31.72 -27.63
C THR A 83 -2.04 30.70 -26.50
N PRO A 84 -1.37 29.53 -26.58
CA PRO A 84 -1.41 28.54 -25.49
C PRO A 84 -1.08 29.15 -24.12
N GLU A 85 -0.15 30.08 -24.06
CA GLU A 85 0.23 30.74 -22.82
C GLU A 85 -0.89 31.59 -22.21
N MET A 86 -1.57 32.41 -23.03
CA MET A 86 -2.71 33.19 -22.57
C MET A 86 -3.84 32.28 -22.06
N LEU A 87 -4.06 31.16 -22.75
CA LEU A 87 -5.07 30.18 -22.37
C LEU A 87 -4.72 29.49 -21.05
N TYR A 88 -3.47 29.07 -20.86
CA TYR A 88 -3.03 28.45 -19.60
C TYR A 88 -3.14 29.43 -18.43
N ARG A 89 -2.71 30.68 -18.61
CA ARG A 89 -2.82 31.73 -17.57
C ARG A 89 -4.25 31.96 -17.13
N GLU A 90 -5.15 32.13 -18.08
CA GLU A 90 -6.58 32.33 -17.79
C GLU A 90 -7.19 31.12 -17.09
N ARG A 91 -6.91 29.91 -17.56
CA ARG A 91 -7.46 28.68 -17.01
C ARG A 91 -6.89 28.35 -15.64
N ILE A 92 -5.59 28.55 -15.40
CA ILE A 92 -4.99 28.38 -14.06
C ILE A 92 -5.67 29.32 -13.07
N PHE A 93 -5.91 30.58 -13.44
CA PHE A 93 -6.60 31.54 -12.58
C PHE A 93 -8.05 31.13 -12.24
N ARG A 94 -8.70 30.36 -13.09
CA ARG A 94 -10.07 29.86 -12.91
C ARG A 94 -10.15 28.47 -12.27
N LEU A 95 -9.04 27.84 -11.98
CA LEU A 95 -9.08 26.56 -11.26
C LEU A 95 -9.69 26.73 -9.87
N PRO A 96 -10.57 25.81 -9.43
CA PRO A 96 -11.19 25.88 -8.11
C PRO A 96 -10.20 25.47 -7.02
N THR A 97 -9.26 26.35 -6.68
CA THR A 97 -8.22 26.12 -5.69
C THR A 97 -7.86 27.40 -4.94
N ALA A 98 -7.50 27.24 -3.67
CA ALA A 98 -6.91 28.32 -2.87
C ALA A 98 -5.37 28.38 -3.05
N MET A 99 -4.76 27.44 -3.76
CA MET A 99 -3.31 27.41 -4.00
C MET A 99 -2.93 28.47 -5.03
N ASN A 100 -1.89 29.26 -4.75
CA ASN A 100 -1.37 30.24 -5.70
C ASN A 100 -0.49 29.53 -6.74
N ILE A 101 -1.06 29.18 -7.89
CA ILE A 101 -0.37 28.49 -8.99
C ILE A 101 0.25 29.51 -9.97
N PRO A 102 1.58 29.66 -10.01
CA PRO A 102 2.23 30.51 -11.00
C PRO A 102 2.32 29.80 -12.36
N LEU A 103 2.14 30.54 -13.45
CA LEU A 103 2.47 30.03 -14.79
C LEU A 103 3.96 30.24 -15.08
N ASN A 104 4.80 29.33 -14.62
CA ASN A 104 6.21 29.24 -14.99
C ASN A 104 6.46 28.10 -15.97
N GLN A 105 7.70 27.94 -16.44
CA GLN A 105 8.06 26.90 -17.41
C GLN A 105 7.81 25.49 -16.88
N GLN A 106 8.05 25.26 -15.59
CA GLN A 106 7.86 23.95 -14.95
C GLN A 106 6.40 23.55 -14.93
N VAL A 107 5.51 24.47 -14.55
CA VAL A 107 4.04 24.26 -14.55
C VAL A 107 3.55 24.04 -15.98
N ARG A 108 4.02 24.84 -16.95
CA ARG A 108 3.71 24.63 -18.37
C ARG A 108 4.09 23.22 -18.82
N ASN A 109 5.32 22.78 -18.54
CA ASN A 109 5.80 21.45 -18.90
C ASN A 109 4.93 20.35 -18.26
N GLY A 110 4.55 20.51 -16.99
CA GLY A 110 3.64 19.61 -16.29
C GLY A 110 2.28 19.48 -16.99
N ILE A 111 1.67 20.59 -17.38
CA ILE A 111 0.40 20.62 -18.12
C ILE A 111 0.57 19.94 -19.49
N GLU A 112 1.61 20.27 -20.25
CA GLU A 112 1.85 19.72 -21.60
C GLU A 112 2.07 18.21 -21.57
N ILE A 113 2.71 17.65 -20.54
CA ILE A 113 2.89 16.20 -20.37
C ILE A 113 1.53 15.50 -20.39
N PHE A 114 0.58 15.97 -19.59
CA PHE A 114 -0.73 15.33 -19.50
C PHE A 114 -1.62 15.60 -20.72
N LEU A 115 -1.50 16.77 -21.32
CA LEU A 115 -2.27 17.11 -22.52
C LEU A 115 -1.74 16.49 -23.81
N THR A 116 -0.51 15.95 -23.80
CA THR A 116 0.10 15.35 -25.01
C THR A 116 0.49 13.89 -24.79
N ARG A 117 1.52 13.64 -23.96
CA ARG A 117 2.11 12.31 -23.78
C ARG A 117 1.26 11.37 -22.92
N LYS A 118 0.46 11.91 -21.99
CA LYS A 118 -0.32 11.15 -20.99
C LYS A 118 -1.84 11.30 -21.15
N LYS A 119 -2.32 11.63 -22.35
CA LYS A 119 -3.78 11.73 -22.64
C LYS A 119 -4.52 10.44 -22.29
N THR A 120 -3.97 9.28 -22.66
CA THR A 120 -4.57 7.97 -22.37
C THR A 120 -4.66 7.72 -20.86
N LEU A 121 -3.65 8.17 -20.09
CA LEU A 121 -3.69 8.10 -18.64
C LEU A 121 -4.82 8.96 -18.08
N ILE A 122 -4.92 10.24 -18.49
CA ILE A 122 -6.02 11.12 -18.05
C ILE A 122 -7.38 10.54 -18.42
N SER A 123 -7.53 10.00 -19.62
CA SER A 123 -8.75 9.33 -20.07
C SER A 123 -9.18 8.19 -19.13
N ALA A 124 -8.24 7.37 -18.66
CA ALA A 124 -8.51 6.33 -17.68
C ALA A 124 -8.80 6.92 -16.27
N MET A 125 -8.07 7.96 -15.88
CA MET A 125 -8.26 8.61 -14.57
C MET A 125 -9.61 9.31 -14.45
N LEU A 126 -10.16 9.85 -15.53
CA LEU A 126 -11.53 10.39 -15.55
C LEU A 126 -12.54 9.33 -15.13
N SER A 127 -12.47 8.13 -15.72
CA SER A 127 -13.39 7.05 -15.39
C SER A 127 -13.16 6.48 -13.99
N LEU A 128 -11.90 6.26 -13.58
CA LEU A 128 -11.58 5.72 -12.26
C LEU A 128 -11.86 6.75 -11.14
N GLY A 129 -11.82 8.05 -11.46
CA GLY A 129 -12.15 9.12 -10.55
C GLY A 129 -13.57 9.01 -10.01
N ASP A 130 -14.53 8.58 -10.84
CA ASP A 130 -15.93 8.39 -10.41
C ASP A 130 -16.06 7.39 -9.25
N TYR A 131 -15.14 6.42 -9.15
CA TYR A 131 -15.11 5.46 -8.06
C TYR A 131 -14.30 5.95 -6.85
N TYR A 132 -13.10 6.51 -7.07
CA TYR A 132 -12.19 6.85 -5.98
C TYR A 132 -12.46 8.20 -5.34
N PHE A 133 -12.76 9.23 -6.14
CA PHE A 133 -12.83 10.61 -5.65
C PHE A 133 -13.90 10.86 -4.59
N PRO A 134 -15.11 10.31 -4.67
CA PRO A 134 -16.12 10.57 -3.63
C PRO A 134 -15.64 10.19 -2.22
N THR A 135 -14.98 9.02 -2.09
CA THR A 135 -14.43 8.58 -0.80
C THR A 135 -13.25 9.45 -0.36
N ILE A 136 -12.36 9.79 -1.29
CA ILE A 136 -11.17 10.61 -1.00
C ILE A 136 -11.58 12.02 -0.60
N GLU A 137 -12.49 12.65 -1.33
CA GLU A 137 -13.00 14.00 -1.05
C GLU A 137 -13.68 14.07 0.31
N ALA A 138 -14.53 13.10 0.65
CA ALA A 138 -15.18 13.03 1.97
C ALA A 138 -14.16 12.96 3.12
N ILE A 139 -13.05 12.23 2.93
CA ILE A 139 -12.00 12.13 3.94
C ILE A 139 -11.16 13.42 3.98
N LEU A 140 -10.81 14.02 2.84
CA LEU A 140 -10.08 15.29 2.79
C LEU A 140 -10.92 16.40 3.47
N ASP A 141 -12.23 16.49 3.19
CA ASP A 141 -13.13 17.45 3.82
C ASP A 141 -13.26 17.26 5.34
N LYS A 142 -13.33 16.02 5.80
CA LYS A 142 -13.30 15.69 7.25
C LYS A 142 -12.13 16.36 7.97
N TYR A 143 -10.96 16.45 7.31
CA TYR A 143 -9.77 17.09 7.86
C TYR A 143 -9.59 18.54 7.43
N LYS A 144 -10.55 19.13 6.73
CA LYS A 144 -10.53 20.52 6.20
C LYS A 144 -9.33 20.76 5.28
N LEU A 145 -9.03 19.80 4.44
CA LEU A 145 -7.94 19.85 3.46
C LEU A 145 -8.49 20.26 2.07
N PRO A 146 -7.66 20.89 1.21
CA PRO A 146 -8.04 21.17 -0.17
C PRO A 146 -8.41 19.89 -0.92
N LEU A 147 -9.58 19.88 -1.57
CA LEU A 147 -10.09 18.70 -2.25
C LEU A 147 -9.27 18.34 -3.50
N GLU A 148 -8.56 19.31 -4.08
CA GLU A 148 -7.65 19.07 -5.20
C GLU A 148 -6.46 18.16 -4.84
N LEU A 149 -6.16 17.97 -3.56
CA LEU A 149 -5.14 16.99 -3.13
C LEU A 149 -5.47 15.55 -3.56
N LYS A 150 -6.73 15.25 -3.91
CA LYS A 150 -7.12 13.98 -4.53
C LYS A 150 -6.31 13.63 -5.78
N TYR A 151 -5.86 14.64 -6.53
CA TYR A 151 -5.07 14.41 -7.75
C TYR A 151 -3.65 13.92 -7.50
N LEU A 152 -3.18 13.91 -6.23
CA LEU A 152 -1.89 13.31 -5.87
C LEU A 152 -1.83 11.82 -6.21
N ILE A 153 -2.95 11.07 -6.08
CA ILE A 153 -2.98 9.65 -6.42
C ILE A 153 -2.74 9.37 -7.90
N ILE A 154 -2.94 10.37 -8.77
CA ILE A 154 -2.57 10.27 -10.20
C ILE A 154 -1.04 10.26 -10.32
N VAL A 155 -0.37 11.16 -9.60
CA VAL A 155 1.09 11.30 -9.63
C VAL A 155 1.78 10.14 -8.92
N GLU A 156 1.22 9.67 -7.81
CA GLU A 156 1.79 8.60 -6.99
C GLU A 156 1.68 7.21 -7.65
N SER A 157 0.48 6.84 -8.07
CA SER A 157 0.19 5.46 -8.48
C SER A 157 -0.52 5.33 -9.83
N GLY A 158 -0.91 6.44 -10.50
CA GLY A 158 -1.83 6.38 -11.62
C GLY A 158 -3.17 5.76 -11.23
N MET A 159 -3.66 6.01 -10.02
CA MET A 159 -4.87 5.41 -9.43
C MET A 159 -4.84 3.87 -9.36
N ASN A 160 -3.66 3.25 -9.34
CA ASN A 160 -3.55 1.80 -9.16
C ASN A 160 -3.48 1.46 -7.66
N PRO A 161 -4.53 0.85 -7.07
CA PRO A 161 -4.55 0.54 -5.64
C PRO A 161 -3.56 -0.55 -5.23
N THR A 162 -3.02 -1.30 -6.20
CA THR A 162 -2.04 -2.37 -5.96
C THR A 162 -0.62 -2.00 -6.40
N ALA A 163 -0.38 -0.73 -6.75
CA ALA A 163 0.95 -0.29 -7.15
C ALA A 163 1.97 -0.47 -6.03
N VAL A 164 3.14 -1.00 -6.38
CA VAL A 164 4.29 -1.13 -5.46
C VAL A 164 5.52 -0.62 -6.19
N SER A 165 6.17 0.40 -5.63
CA SER A 165 7.40 0.94 -6.19
C SER A 165 8.61 0.05 -5.88
N PRO A 166 9.71 0.16 -6.63
CA PRO A 166 10.97 -0.54 -6.33
C PRO A 166 11.51 -0.25 -4.93
N ALA A 167 11.22 0.93 -4.38
CA ALA A 167 11.57 1.31 -3.01
C ALA A 167 10.62 0.73 -1.94
N GLY A 168 9.55 0.04 -2.35
CA GLY A 168 8.57 -0.58 -1.45
C GLY A 168 7.46 0.35 -0.97
N ALA A 169 7.28 1.52 -1.59
CA ALA A 169 6.07 2.32 -1.42
C ALA A 169 4.87 1.58 -2.04
N ALA A 170 3.68 1.67 -1.45
CA ALA A 170 2.54 0.88 -1.91
C ALA A 170 1.19 1.61 -1.82
N GLY A 171 0.26 1.20 -2.71
CA GLY A 171 -1.12 1.66 -2.76
C GLY A 171 -1.33 2.96 -3.52
N LEU A 172 -2.56 3.48 -3.47
CA LEU A 172 -2.95 4.72 -4.16
C LEU A 172 -2.04 5.90 -3.78
N TRP A 173 -1.70 6.01 -2.51
CA TRP A 173 -0.94 7.08 -1.89
C TRP A 173 0.57 6.80 -1.78
N GLN A 174 1.05 5.67 -2.30
CA GLN A 174 2.45 5.25 -2.29
C GLN A 174 3.15 5.42 -0.93
N PHE A 175 2.49 4.95 0.13
CA PHE A 175 3.08 4.98 1.46
C PHE A 175 4.31 4.08 1.58
N MET A 176 5.40 4.63 2.11
CA MET A 176 6.48 3.83 2.67
C MET A 176 6.04 3.14 3.97
N ALA A 177 6.45 1.89 4.20
CA ALA A 177 6.01 1.11 5.36
C ALA A 177 6.27 1.78 6.72
N PRO A 178 7.41 2.44 6.98
CA PRO A 178 7.63 3.16 8.25
C PRO A 178 6.62 4.29 8.46
N THR A 179 6.40 5.12 7.43
CA THR A 179 5.44 6.24 7.48
C THR A 179 4.02 5.74 7.68
N ALA A 180 3.61 4.71 6.93
CA ALA A 180 2.30 4.08 7.05
C ALA A 180 2.02 3.62 8.49
N LYS A 181 2.98 2.93 9.11
CA LYS A 181 2.87 2.47 10.51
C LYS A 181 2.80 3.63 11.50
N ALA A 182 3.55 4.72 11.28
CA ALA A 182 3.49 5.92 12.11
C ALA A 182 2.11 6.57 12.07
N TYR A 183 1.39 6.44 10.96
CA TYR A 183 0.00 6.91 10.81
C TYR A 183 -1.06 5.82 11.09
N GLY A 184 -0.67 4.72 11.74
CA GLY A 184 -1.58 3.71 12.28
C GLY A 184 -2.01 2.63 11.29
N LEU A 185 -1.40 2.54 10.11
CA LEU A 185 -1.71 1.48 9.14
C LEU A 185 -1.03 0.15 9.52
N THR A 186 -1.80 -0.91 9.50
CA THR A 186 -1.33 -2.28 9.76
C THR A 186 -0.68 -2.88 8.51
N ILE A 187 0.54 -3.40 8.67
CA ILE A 187 1.27 -4.09 7.61
C ILE A 187 1.85 -5.36 8.19
N ASN A 188 1.34 -6.52 7.74
CA ASN A 188 1.81 -7.85 8.12
C ASN A 188 1.70 -8.84 6.95
N SER A 189 1.83 -10.15 7.20
CA SER A 189 1.74 -11.19 6.17
C SER A 189 0.34 -11.36 5.57
N LEU A 190 -0.72 -11.06 6.31
CA LEU A 190 -2.12 -11.22 5.90
C LEU A 190 -2.75 -9.93 5.39
N LEU A 191 -2.31 -8.79 5.91
CA LEU A 191 -2.95 -7.49 5.72
C LEU A 191 -1.92 -6.42 5.38
N ASP A 192 -2.25 -5.56 4.39
CA ASP A 192 -1.49 -4.35 4.07
C ASP A 192 -2.46 -3.18 3.85
N GLU A 193 -2.70 -2.40 4.90
CA GLU A 193 -3.68 -1.31 4.88
C GLU A 193 -3.24 -0.09 4.05
N ARG A 194 -2.03 -0.09 3.50
CA ARG A 194 -1.63 0.89 2.48
C ARG A 194 -2.42 0.74 1.19
N LEU A 195 -2.97 -0.46 0.94
CA LEU A 195 -3.78 -0.79 -0.22
C LEU A 195 -5.28 -0.55 0.03
N ASP A 196 -5.69 -0.32 1.27
CA ASP A 196 -7.07 0.00 1.64
C ASP A 196 -7.41 1.44 1.27
N LEU A 197 -8.48 1.66 0.52
CA LEU A 197 -8.87 2.98 0.02
C LEU A 197 -9.13 3.98 1.16
N GLU A 198 -9.93 3.59 2.15
CA GLU A 198 -10.33 4.51 3.22
C GLU A 198 -9.21 4.74 4.22
N LYS A 199 -8.59 3.66 4.71
CA LYS A 199 -7.55 3.75 5.72
C LYS A 199 -6.30 4.45 5.22
N SER A 200 -5.86 4.14 3.99
CA SER A 200 -4.71 4.82 3.41
C SER A 200 -5.00 6.30 3.11
N THR A 201 -6.22 6.62 2.71
CA THR A 201 -6.62 8.02 2.49
C THR A 201 -6.70 8.80 3.80
N ASP A 202 -7.27 8.21 4.87
CA ASP A 202 -7.29 8.84 6.21
C ASP A 202 -5.86 9.10 6.73
N ALA A 203 -4.97 8.12 6.56
CA ALA A 203 -3.56 8.28 6.92
C ALA A 203 -2.87 9.37 6.08
N ALA A 204 -3.12 9.42 4.75
CA ALA A 204 -2.55 10.42 3.85
C ALA A 204 -3.04 11.83 4.19
N ALA A 205 -4.33 11.99 4.47
CA ALA A 205 -4.91 13.26 4.88
C ALA A 205 -4.27 13.79 6.17
N ARG A 206 -4.11 12.93 7.18
CA ARG A 206 -3.42 13.30 8.44
C ARG A 206 -1.95 13.65 8.20
N TYR A 207 -1.25 12.87 7.38
CA TYR A 207 0.15 13.13 7.06
C TYR A 207 0.32 14.45 6.29
N LEU A 208 -0.47 14.71 5.26
CA LEU A 208 -0.46 15.98 4.50
C LEU A 208 -0.79 17.19 5.39
N ARG A 209 -1.78 17.05 6.30
CA ARG A 209 -2.09 18.08 7.29
C ARG A 209 -0.88 18.41 8.17
N ASP A 210 -0.23 17.38 8.70
CA ASP A 210 0.91 17.54 9.60
C ASP A 210 2.12 18.16 8.86
N LEU A 211 2.34 17.80 7.59
CA LEU A 211 3.34 18.43 6.73
C LEU A 211 3.03 19.90 6.44
N TYR A 212 1.76 20.22 6.19
CA TYR A 212 1.31 21.60 5.97
C TYR A 212 1.56 22.50 7.20
N GLN A 213 1.38 21.97 8.39
CA GLN A 213 1.63 22.72 9.64
C GLN A 213 3.07 23.19 9.80
N VAL A 214 4.02 22.58 9.07
CA VAL A 214 5.45 22.96 9.16
C VAL A 214 5.76 24.26 8.40
N TYR A 215 5.19 24.44 7.20
CA TYR A 215 5.55 25.56 6.32
C TYR A 215 4.36 26.44 5.94
N HIS A 216 3.12 26.02 6.22
CA HIS A 216 1.87 26.65 5.80
C HIS A 216 1.78 26.91 4.29
N ASP A 217 2.44 26.07 3.49
CA ASP A 217 2.47 26.07 2.03
C ASP A 217 2.18 24.65 1.53
N TRP A 218 1.15 24.48 0.70
CA TRP A 218 0.74 23.17 0.19
C TRP A 218 1.77 22.57 -0.75
N PHE A 219 2.47 23.38 -1.54
CA PHE A 219 3.51 22.87 -2.42
C PHE A 219 4.74 22.38 -1.64
N MET A 220 5.06 23.05 -0.52
CA MET A 220 6.08 22.56 0.41
C MET A 220 5.63 21.27 1.12
N ALA A 221 4.35 21.18 1.52
CA ALA A 221 3.79 19.95 2.08
C ALA A 221 3.87 18.78 1.09
N MET A 222 3.51 19.00 -0.18
CA MET A 222 3.65 18.00 -1.24
C MET A 222 5.10 17.62 -1.49
N ALA A 223 6.02 18.57 -1.50
CA ALA A 223 7.46 18.29 -1.63
C ALA A 223 7.97 17.44 -0.46
N ALA A 224 7.52 17.75 0.78
CA ALA A 224 7.84 16.96 1.97
C ALA A 224 7.24 15.56 1.93
N TYR A 225 6.02 15.42 1.40
CA TYR A 225 5.37 14.12 1.20
C TYR A 225 6.21 13.21 0.29
N ASN A 226 6.69 13.75 -0.83
CA ASN A 226 7.48 13.02 -1.81
C ASN A 226 8.91 12.71 -1.32
N CYS A 227 9.68 13.70 -0.84
CA CYS A 227 11.09 13.48 -0.51
C CYS A 227 11.39 13.34 0.99
N GLY A 228 10.39 13.52 1.84
CA GLY A 228 10.54 13.55 3.30
C GLY A 228 11.07 14.89 3.82
N LEU A 229 10.67 15.25 5.05
CA LEU A 229 11.06 16.50 5.71
C LEU A 229 12.58 16.71 5.79
N GLY A 230 13.36 15.64 5.98
CA GLY A 230 14.82 15.74 6.06
C GLY A 230 15.48 16.26 4.77
N ASN A 231 15.00 15.83 3.60
CA ASN A 231 15.47 16.32 2.30
C ASN A 231 14.99 17.74 2.06
N LEU A 232 13.72 18.02 2.38
CA LEU A 232 13.15 19.35 2.24
C LEU A 232 13.87 20.38 3.12
N ASN A 233 14.14 20.06 4.39
CA ASN A 233 14.87 20.95 5.30
C ASN A 233 16.28 21.28 4.81
N ARG A 234 16.98 20.30 4.21
CA ARG A 234 18.28 20.54 3.57
C ARG A 234 18.16 21.49 2.36
N ALA A 235 17.10 21.35 1.58
CA ALA A 235 16.85 22.26 0.45
C ALA A 235 16.50 23.67 0.94
N VAL A 236 15.68 23.82 1.96
CA VAL A 236 15.37 25.10 2.63
C VAL A 236 16.63 25.78 3.15
N TYR A 237 17.51 25.05 3.84
CA TYR A 237 18.79 25.57 4.31
C TYR A 237 19.66 26.09 3.16
N ARG A 238 19.76 25.34 2.03
CA ARG A 238 20.50 25.77 0.84
C ARG A 238 19.86 26.97 0.15
N ALA A 239 18.54 27.13 0.26
CA ALA A 239 17.80 28.27 -0.26
C ALA A 239 17.89 29.53 0.63
N GLY A 240 18.77 29.53 1.65
CA GLY A 240 18.93 30.64 2.58
C GLY A 240 17.77 30.79 3.57
N GLY A 241 17.07 29.71 3.91
CA GLY A 241 15.96 29.70 4.86
C GLY A 241 14.59 30.08 4.25
N ARG A 242 14.50 30.23 2.94
CA ARG A 242 13.20 30.47 2.26
C ARG A 242 12.29 29.26 2.43
N THR A 243 11.00 29.50 2.61
CA THR A 243 9.99 28.46 2.93
C THR A 243 8.86 28.38 1.89
N ASP A 244 9.04 29.02 0.72
CA ASP A 244 8.15 28.85 -0.42
C ASP A 244 8.74 27.85 -1.43
N TYR A 245 7.88 27.04 -2.04
CA TYR A 245 8.30 25.95 -2.92
C TYR A 245 9.19 26.42 -4.09
N TRP A 246 8.83 27.53 -4.77
CA TRP A 246 9.55 27.95 -5.99
C TRP A 246 10.94 28.51 -5.70
N SER A 247 11.14 29.11 -4.54
CA SER A 247 12.48 29.51 -4.07
C SER A 247 13.34 28.31 -3.67
N VAL A 248 12.72 27.25 -3.15
CA VAL A 248 13.41 26.02 -2.72
C VAL A 248 13.61 25.05 -3.89
N TYR A 249 12.82 25.18 -4.95
CA TYR A 249 12.80 24.28 -6.11
C TYR A 249 14.18 23.89 -6.65
N PRO A 250 15.15 24.82 -6.89
CA PRO A 250 16.46 24.46 -7.46
C PRO A 250 17.29 23.52 -6.58
N TYR A 251 16.99 23.46 -5.30
CA TYR A 251 17.73 22.70 -4.28
C TYR A 251 17.07 21.36 -3.92
N LEU A 252 15.86 21.12 -4.42
CA LEU A 252 15.11 19.87 -4.21
C LEU A 252 15.76 18.70 -4.99
N PRO A 253 15.55 17.45 -4.55
CA PRO A 253 15.84 16.29 -5.39
C PRO A 253 15.11 16.38 -6.74
N ARG A 254 15.73 15.90 -7.82
CA ARG A 254 15.18 16.01 -9.19
C ARG A 254 13.76 15.48 -9.32
N GLU A 255 13.48 14.34 -8.70
CA GLU A 255 12.13 13.76 -8.67
C GLU A 255 11.13 14.74 -8.02
N THR A 256 11.49 15.31 -6.88
CA THR A 256 10.65 16.25 -6.13
C THR A 256 10.44 17.57 -6.88
N GLN A 257 11.43 18.02 -7.69
CA GLN A 257 11.27 19.17 -8.59
C GLN A 257 10.12 18.94 -9.58
N GLY A 258 9.97 17.72 -10.10
CA GLY A 258 8.88 17.37 -11.02
C GLY A 258 7.52 17.19 -10.35
N TYR A 259 7.49 16.90 -9.07
CA TYR A 259 6.30 16.42 -8.37
C TYR A 259 5.15 17.45 -8.35
N VAL A 260 5.39 18.68 -7.88
CA VAL A 260 4.37 19.75 -7.86
C VAL A 260 3.96 20.18 -9.27
N PRO A 261 4.86 20.42 -10.23
CA PRO A 261 4.46 20.65 -11.63
C PRO A 261 3.57 19.56 -12.21
N LEU A 262 3.85 18.28 -11.93
CA LEU A 262 3.01 17.16 -12.38
C LEU A 262 1.65 17.13 -11.68
N PHE A 263 1.60 17.40 -10.37
CA PHE A 263 0.32 17.55 -9.67
C PHE A 263 -0.55 18.64 -10.31
N ILE A 264 0.02 19.83 -10.55
CA ILE A 264 -0.70 20.94 -11.21
C ILE A 264 -1.14 20.53 -12.61
N GLY A 265 -0.28 19.84 -13.36
CA GLY A 265 -0.60 19.35 -14.70
C GLY A 265 -1.75 18.33 -14.71
N ALA A 266 -1.75 17.39 -13.76
CA ALA A 266 -2.85 16.42 -13.60
C ALA A 266 -4.15 17.12 -13.22
N PHE A 267 -4.13 18.02 -12.25
CA PHE A 267 -5.31 18.81 -11.85
C PHE A 267 -5.86 19.60 -13.04
N TYR A 268 -5.00 20.33 -13.76
CA TYR A 268 -5.40 21.10 -14.94
C TYR A 268 -6.02 20.20 -16.02
N ALA A 269 -5.36 19.08 -16.34
CA ALA A 269 -5.84 18.17 -17.39
C ALA A 269 -7.15 17.49 -17.02
N MET A 270 -7.33 17.06 -15.76
CA MET A 270 -8.58 16.49 -15.25
C MET A 270 -9.72 17.51 -15.27
N HIS A 271 -9.45 18.76 -14.92
CA HIS A 271 -10.48 19.82 -14.87
C HIS A 271 -10.90 20.28 -16.27
N TYR A 272 -9.95 20.44 -17.20
CA TYR A 272 -10.22 20.94 -18.55
C TYR A 272 -10.22 19.85 -19.62
N HIS A 273 -10.36 18.57 -19.26
CA HIS A 273 -10.27 17.43 -20.16
C HIS A 273 -11.13 17.56 -21.43
N ALA A 274 -12.37 18.05 -21.27
CA ALA A 274 -13.34 18.22 -22.37
C ALA A 274 -12.85 19.21 -23.43
N ASP A 275 -12.19 20.30 -23.01
CA ASP A 275 -11.65 21.33 -23.91
C ASP A 275 -10.49 20.82 -24.76
N TYR A 276 -9.83 19.75 -24.30
CA TYR A 276 -8.73 19.08 -25.02
C TYR A 276 -9.15 17.76 -25.69
N GLN A 277 -10.47 17.50 -25.76
CA GLN A 277 -11.04 16.29 -26.33
C GLN A 277 -10.47 15.01 -25.69
N ILE A 278 -10.23 15.05 -24.39
CA ILE A 278 -9.84 13.88 -23.61
C ILE A 278 -11.12 13.33 -22.97
N CYS A 279 -11.56 12.17 -23.45
CA CYS A 279 -12.80 11.54 -23.03
C CYS A 279 -12.54 10.42 -22.02
N PRO A 280 -13.45 10.17 -21.07
CA PRO A 280 -13.37 9.02 -20.18
C PRO A 280 -13.31 7.71 -20.99
N LYS A 281 -12.57 6.72 -20.49
CA LYS A 281 -12.59 5.36 -21.03
C LYS A 281 -13.84 4.63 -20.57
N ASN A 282 -14.33 3.72 -21.41
CA ASN A 282 -15.40 2.84 -21.00
C ASN A 282 -14.87 1.82 -19.98
N VAL A 283 -15.34 1.93 -18.74
CA VAL A 283 -15.01 1.04 -17.63
C VAL A 283 -16.26 0.78 -16.79
N SER A 284 -16.48 -0.49 -16.49
CA SER A 284 -17.55 -0.88 -15.55
C SER A 284 -17.05 -0.77 -14.12
N LEU A 285 -17.66 0.10 -13.33
CA LEU A 285 -17.31 0.35 -11.92
C LEU A 285 -18.55 0.17 -11.03
N PRO A 286 -18.41 -0.48 -9.87
CA PRO A 286 -19.49 -0.55 -8.89
C PRO A 286 -19.54 0.77 -8.10
N LEU A 287 -20.16 1.80 -8.66
CA LEU A 287 -20.20 3.15 -8.04
C LEU A 287 -20.91 3.16 -6.67
N ALA A 288 -21.95 2.32 -6.50
CA ALA A 288 -22.64 2.15 -5.22
C ALA A 288 -22.04 0.98 -4.44
N THR A 289 -21.05 1.27 -3.62
CA THR A 289 -20.42 0.31 -2.70
C THR A 289 -20.68 0.67 -1.25
N ASP A 290 -20.65 -0.36 -0.39
CA ASP A 290 -20.71 -0.18 1.05
C ASP A 290 -19.72 -1.12 1.74
N THR A 291 -19.54 -0.97 3.05
CA THR A 291 -18.59 -1.75 3.85
C THR A 291 -19.31 -2.62 4.87
N LEU A 292 -18.76 -3.83 5.09
CA LEU A 292 -19.23 -4.76 6.11
C LEU A 292 -18.05 -5.20 6.99
N LEU A 293 -18.30 -5.31 8.29
CA LEU A 293 -17.28 -5.67 9.27
C LEU A 293 -17.25 -7.18 9.49
N ILE A 294 -16.14 -7.81 9.16
CA ILE A 294 -15.89 -9.23 9.33
C ILE A 294 -15.15 -9.46 10.65
N ARG A 295 -15.71 -10.30 11.53
CA ARG A 295 -15.19 -10.57 12.89
C ARG A 295 -14.51 -11.94 13.05
N HIS A 296 -14.71 -12.86 12.11
CA HIS A 296 -14.07 -14.17 12.07
C HIS A 296 -13.16 -14.28 10.84
N SER A 297 -12.23 -15.23 10.86
CA SER A 297 -11.44 -15.50 9.65
C SER A 297 -12.27 -16.22 8.63
N LEU A 298 -12.46 -15.59 7.48
CA LEU A 298 -13.16 -16.14 6.32
C LEU A 298 -12.26 -16.06 5.08
N SER A 299 -12.32 -17.06 4.23
CA SER A 299 -11.64 -17.02 2.94
C SER A 299 -12.38 -16.05 1.99
N ILE A 300 -11.60 -15.42 1.07
CA ILE A 300 -12.19 -14.61 0.00
C ILE A 300 -13.16 -15.43 -0.85
N ARG A 301 -12.91 -16.74 -0.99
CA ARG A 301 -13.81 -17.64 -1.71
C ARG A 301 -15.19 -17.72 -1.04
N GLU A 302 -15.24 -18.06 0.25
CA GLU A 302 -16.49 -18.15 1.02
C GLU A 302 -17.26 -16.82 1.00
N LEU A 303 -16.57 -15.71 1.22
CA LEU A 303 -17.17 -14.38 1.18
C LEU A 303 -17.70 -14.02 -0.21
N SER A 304 -16.98 -14.37 -1.27
CA SER A 304 -17.39 -14.08 -2.64
C SER A 304 -18.60 -14.92 -3.06
N GLU A 305 -18.63 -16.20 -2.70
CA GLU A 305 -19.75 -17.11 -2.94
C GLU A 305 -21.02 -16.63 -2.20
N ALA A 306 -20.91 -16.28 -0.93
CA ALA A 306 -22.04 -15.78 -0.14
C ALA A 306 -22.55 -14.41 -0.63
N ALA A 307 -21.66 -13.54 -1.09
CA ALA A 307 -21.99 -12.23 -1.65
C ALA A 307 -22.48 -12.30 -3.11
N GLU A 308 -22.32 -13.45 -3.78
CA GLU A 308 -22.59 -13.64 -5.22
C GLU A 308 -21.79 -12.64 -6.09
N VAL A 309 -20.48 -12.53 -5.84
CA VAL A 309 -19.55 -11.74 -6.62
C VAL A 309 -18.34 -12.58 -7.05
N SER A 310 -17.67 -12.18 -8.12
CA SER A 310 -16.43 -12.84 -8.51
C SER A 310 -15.32 -12.58 -7.49
N GLN A 311 -14.42 -13.55 -7.26
CA GLN A 311 -13.23 -13.34 -6.43
C GLN A 311 -12.33 -12.24 -7.00
N SER A 312 -12.35 -12.03 -8.32
CA SER A 312 -11.62 -10.95 -8.99
C SER A 312 -12.13 -9.58 -8.54
N LEU A 313 -13.46 -9.38 -8.53
CA LEU A 313 -14.07 -8.15 -8.03
C LEU A 313 -13.79 -7.97 -6.53
N PHE A 314 -13.94 -9.03 -5.73
CA PHE A 314 -13.65 -8.96 -4.30
C PHE A 314 -12.22 -8.46 -4.03
N LYS A 315 -11.22 -9.06 -4.70
CA LYS A 315 -9.81 -8.69 -4.57
C LYS A 315 -9.50 -7.28 -5.10
N LEU A 316 -10.23 -6.85 -6.14
CA LEU A 316 -10.06 -5.52 -6.71
C LEU A 316 -10.56 -4.42 -5.76
N LEU A 317 -11.67 -4.68 -5.07
CA LEU A 317 -12.26 -3.77 -4.08
C LEU A 317 -11.57 -3.86 -2.70
N ASN A 318 -10.87 -4.96 -2.40
CA ASN A 318 -10.23 -5.24 -1.13
C ASN A 318 -8.79 -5.72 -1.31
N PRO A 319 -7.93 -4.94 -1.96
CA PRO A 319 -6.56 -5.36 -2.29
C PRO A 319 -5.65 -5.51 -1.05
N GLN A 320 -6.07 -5.00 0.11
CA GLN A 320 -5.35 -5.08 1.38
C GLN A 320 -5.22 -6.51 1.92
N TYR A 321 -6.09 -7.46 1.53
CA TYR A 321 -6.07 -8.85 2.00
C TYR A 321 -5.18 -9.72 1.11
N LYS A 322 -4.03 -10.18 1.65
CA LYS A 322 -2.95 -10.78 0.85
C LYS A 322 -3.16 -12.26 0.52
N GLN A 323 -3.44 -13.09 1.50
CA GLN A 323 -3.38 -14.55 1.36
C GLN A 323 -4.75 -15.21 1.08
N GLY A 324 -5.64 -14.48 0.40
CA GLY A 324 -6.96 -15.01 0.09
C GLY A 324 -7.87 -15.19 1.32
N THR A 325 -7.53 -14.53 2.43
CA THR A 325 -8.26 -14.63 3.71
C THR A 325 -8.42 -13.23 4.31
N VAL A 326 -9.61 -12.95 4.84
CA VAL A 326 -9.91 -11.78 5.67
C VAL A 326 -9.71 -12.22 7.13
N PRO A 327 -8.71 -11.69 7.86
CA PRO A 327 -8.29 -12.21 9.17
C PRO A 327 -9.08 -11.58 10.33
N GLY A 328 -10.41 -11.60 10.26
CA GLY A 328 -11.30 -10.95 11.23
C GLY A 328 -11.17 -11.42 12.68
N HIS A 329 -10.55 -12.60 12.92
CA HIS A 329 -10.32 -13.12 14.26
C HIS A 329 -9.18 -12.38 15.01
N ILE A 330 -8.25 -11.73 14.29
CA ILE A 330 -7.15 -10.96 14.91
C ILE A 330 -7.68 -9.59 15.36
N SER A 331 -8.41 -8.94 14.45
CA SER A 331 -9.15 -7.70 14.68
C SER A 331 -10.28 -7.61 13.65
N PRO A 332 -11.40 -6.96 13.96
CA PRO A 332 -12.45 -6.75 12.98
C PRO A 332 -11.92 -6.10 11.71
N CYS A 333 -12.22 -6.72 10.56
CA CYS A 333 -11.74 -6.32 9.24
C CYS A 333 -12.89 -5.79 8.38
N SER A 334 -12.77 -4.60 7.82
CA SER A 334 -13.75 -4.02 6.90
C SER A 334 -13.53 -4.57 5.50
N ILE A 335 -14.58 -5.07 4.86
CA ILE A 335 -14.60 -5.41 3.43
C ILE A 335 -15.54 -4.45 2.70
N ARG A 336 -15.17 -4.09 1.45
CA ARG A 336 -15.97 -3.25 0.55
C ARG A 336 -16.50 -4.09 -0.60
N LEU A 337 -17.81 -3.99 -0.87
CA LEU A 337 -18.46 -4.66 -1.99
C LEU A 337 -19.59 -3.77 -2.56
N PRO A 338 -20.13 -4.08 -3.75
CA PRO A 338 -21.35 -3.44 -4.22
C PRO A 338 -22.47 -3.58 -3.18
N MET A 339 -23.26 -2.53 -2.96
CA MET A 339 -24.30 -2.48 -1.92
C MET A 339 -25.23 -3.69 -1.95
N LYS A 340 -25.67 -4.14 -3.15
CA LYS A 340 -26.49 -5.35 -3.28
C LYS A 340 -25.80 -6.63 -2.79
N ALA A 341 -24.47 -6.71 -2.97
CA ALA A 341 -23.67 -7.85 -2.52
C ALA A 341 -23.46 -7.82 -1.01
N ILE A 342 -23.25 -6.63 -0.42
CA ILE A 342 -23.21 -6.45 1.05
C ILE A 342 -24.51 -6.95 1.68
N ASN A 343 -25.67 -6.54 1.17
CA ASN A 343 -26.97 -6.96 1.71
C ASN A 343 -27.21 -8.47 1.61
N ARG A 344 -26.67 -9.14 0.59
CA ARG A 344 -26.71 -10.60 0.48
C ARG A 344 -25.80 -11.28 1.50
N LEU A 345 -24.56 -10.79 1.59
CA LEU A 345 -23.56 -11.33 2.50
C LEU A 345 -23.95 -11.16 3.95
N ASP A 346 -24.46 -9.99 4.34
CA ASP A 346 -24.87 -9.70 5.72
C ASP A 346 -25.92 -10.72 6.23
N ARG A 347 -26.90 -11.05 5.40
CA ARG A 347 -27.92 -12.08 5.71
C ARG A 347 -27.37 -13.50 5.89
N ARG A 348 -26.21 -13.81 5.28
CA ARG A 348 -25.57 -15.14 5.34
C ARG A 348 -24.37 -15.18 6.29
N LEU A 349 -24.02 -14.04 6.87
CA LEU A 349 -22.77 -13.92 7.63
C LEU A 349 -22.75 -14.78 8.89
N GLU A 350 -23.86 -14.84 9.59
CA GLU A 350 -24.01 -15.68 10.80
C GLU A 350 -23.89 -17.18 10.49
N GLU A 351 -24.47 -17.62 9.38
CA GLU A 351 -24.34 -19.02 8.92
C GLU A 351 -22.87 -19.33 8.58
N LEU A 352 -22.16 -18.40 7.91
CA LEU A 352 -20.75 -18.58 7.63
C LEU A 352 -19.91 -18.69 8.91
N TYR A 353 -20.21 -17.91 9.93
CA TYR A 353 -19.53 -17.99 11.22
C TYR A 353 -19.77 -19.32 11.92
N GLN A 354 -21.00 -19.80 11.94
CA GLN A 354 -21.34 -21.10 12.48
C GLN A 354 -20.66 -22.26 11.78
N ASN A 355 -20.52 -22.19 10.45
CA ASN A 355 -19.82 -23.21 9.68
C ASN A 355 -18.30 -23.23 9.99
N VAL A 356 -17.67 -22.08 10.16
CA VAL A 356 -16.25 -21.99 10.59
C VAL A 356 -16.07 -22.61 11.97
N GLU A 357 -16.97 -22.33 12.91
CA GLU A 357 -16.93 -22.87 14.28
C GLU A 357 -17.10 -24.40 14.27
N LYS A 358 -18.07 -24.94 13.50
CA LYS A 358 -18.28 -26.40 13.33
C LYS A 358 -17.03 -27.08 12.76
N VAL A 359 -16.40 -26.51 11.74
CA VAL A 359 -15.15 -27.06 11.14
C VAL A 359 -14.02 -27.04 12.16
N ARG A 360 -13.93 -26.00 12.98
CA ARG A 360 -12.92 -25.87 14.03
C ARG A 360 -13.14 -26.95 15.13
N LEU A 361 -14.35 -27.10 15.59
CA LEU A 361 -14.71 -28.11 16.58
C LEU A 361 -14.52 -29.54 16.03
N GLY A 362 -14.92 -29.80 14.78
CA GLY A 362 -14.71 -31.11 14.14
C GLY A 362 -13.24 -31.46 13.97
N LYS A 363 -12.37 -30.48 13.71
CA LYS A 363 -10.91 -30.71 13.67
C LYS A 363 -10.33 -30.96 15.06
N MET A 364 -10.86 -30.36 16.10
CA MET A 364 -10.44 -30.63 17.49
C MET A 364 -10.85 -32.00 17.95
N THR A 365 -12.07 -32.46 17.61
CA THR A 365 -12.57 -33.80 17.96
C THR A 365 -11.87 -34.89 17.15
N SER A 366 -11.53 -34.69 15.88
CA SER A 366 -10.75 -35.65 15.10
C SER A 366 -9.30 -35.78 15.59
N ALA A 367 -8.68 -34.66 15.98
CA ALA A 367 -7.32 -34.66 16.55
C ALA A 367 -7.28 -35.37 17.96
N SER A 368 -8.34 -35.29 18.73
CA SER A 368 -8.49 -36.02 20.01
C SER A 368 -8.94 -37.47 19.81
N GLY A 369 -9.62 -37.77 18.72
CA GLY A 369 -10.06 -39.13 18.38
C GLY A 369 -8.95 -40.02 17.83
N GLU A 370 -7.98 -39.49 17.15
CA GLU A 370 -6.78 -40.22 16.64
C GLU A 370 -5.83 -40.64 17.77
N LEU A 371 -5.93 -40.03 18.96
CA LEU A 371 -5.16 -40.39 20.16
C LEU A 371 -5.81 -41.50 20.99
N LEU A 372 -7.04 -41.97 20.64
CA LEU A 372 -7.77 -42.99 21.38
C LEU A 372 -7.95 -44.32 20.62
N ALA A 373 -7.41 -44.45 19.42
CA ALA A 373 -7.55 -45.66 18.57
C ALA A 373 -6.25 -46.39 18.34
N SER A 374 -5.38 -46.56 19.35
CA SER A 374 -4.34 -47.57 19.35
C SER A 374 -4.25 -48.19 20.73
N ASP A 375 -4.60 -49.48 20.71
CA ASP A 375 -4.23 -50.54 21.62
C ASP A 375 -5.14 -50.87 22.79
N GLY A 376 -5.63 -52.07 22.57
CA GLY A 376 -6.47 -52.84 23.30
C GLY A 376 -5.96 -53.56 24.55
N GLU A 377 -6.88 -54.16 25.14
CA GLU A 377 -6.86 -55.30 26.09
C GLU A 377 -5.97 -55.22 27.33
N GLY A 378 -6.67 -55.18 28.45
CA GLY A 378 -6.21 -55.94 29.60
C GLY A 378 -6.15 -55.25 30.95
N LYS A 379 -7.18 -55.53 31.74
CA LYS A 379 -7.24 -55.68 33.20
C LYS A 379 -7.60 -54.51 34.10
N GLU A 380 -8.68 -54.79 34.79
CA GLU A 380 -9.22 -54.13 35.98
C GLU A 380 -8.22 -53.88 37.09
N GLY A 381 -8.39 -52.80 37.79
CA GLY A 381 -7.82 -52.62 39.14
C GLY A 381 -7.72 -51.18 39.61
N GLU A 382 -8.70 -50.83 40.43
CA GLU A 382 -8.59 -49.91 41.59
C GLU A 382 -8.47 -48.39 41.43
N THR A 383 -9.44 -47.76 42.02
CA THR A 383 -9.65 -46.37 42.42
C THR A 383 -8.41 -45.69 43.01
N THR A 384 -8.16 -44.43 42.66
CA THR A 384 -8.13 -43.26 43.56
C THR A 384 -7.67 -41.95 42.86
N GLU A 385 -8.38 -40.89 43.21
CA GLU A 385 -7.99 -39.44 43.27
C GLU A 385 -7.61 -38.64 42.04
N VAL A 386 -8.40 -37.60 41.91
CA VAL A 386 -8.31 -36.36 41.18
C VAL A 386 -6.91 -35.76 41.20
N ASP A 387 -6.27 -35.53 40.02
CA ASP A 387 -5.39 -34.39 39.85
C ASP A 387 -5.32 -33.91 38.40
N LYS A 388 -4.97 -32.63 38.24
CA LYS A 388 -5.02 -31.69 37.13
C LYS A 388 -4.47 -32.17 35.78
N PRO A 389 -4.84 -31.52 34.61
CA PRO A 389 -4.44 -31.94 33.29
C PRO A 389 -2.96 -31.69 33.04
N VAL A 390 -2.21 -32.75 32.78
CA VAL A 390 -0.81 -32.71 32.31
C VAL A 390 -0.82 -32.43 30.84
N VAL A 391 -0.22 -31.29 30.47
CA VAL A 391 0.08 -30.91 29.10
C VAL A 391 1.14 -31.88 28.53
N ALA A 392 0.84 -32.57 27.46
CA ALA A 392 1.73 -33.49 26.76
C ALA A 392 3.04 -32.78 26.37
N SER A 393 4.15 -33.35 26.80
CA SER A 393 5.54 -32.88 26.60
C SER A 393 5.96 -32.98 25.14
N ALA A 394 5.83 -31.88 24.38
CA ALA A 394 6.57 -31.74 23.13
C ALA A 394 8.07 -31.71 23.46
N LYS A 395 8.89 -32.46 22.74
CA LYS A 395 10.35 -32.42 22.87
C LYS A 395 10.82 -30.98 22.65
N THR A 396 11.32 -30.34 23.69
CA THR A 396 11.84 -28.98 23.65
C THR A 396 13.32 -28.97 23.94
N THR A 397 14.07 -28.11 23.29
CA THR A 397 15.47 -27.80 23.64
C THR A 397 15.54 -26.40 24.22
N THR A 398 16.55 -26.12 25.05
CA THR A 398 16.78 -24.80 25.64
C THR A 398 17.89 -24.05 24.93
N TYR A 399 17.66 -22.77 24.64
CA TYR A 399 18.66 -21.86 24.08
C TYR A 399 18.96 -20.74 25.07
N THR A 400 20.24 -20.47 25.36
CA THR A 400 20.66 -19.36 26.22
C THR A 400 20.88 -18.11 25.36
N ILE A 401 20.16 -17.04 25.65
CA ILE A 401 20.23 -15.75 24.93
C ILE A 401 21.64 -15.17 25.05
N ARG A 402 22.21 -14.73 23.92
CA ARG A 402 23.51 -14.07 23.82
C ARG A 402 23.30 -12.56 23.57
N LYS A 403 24.33 -11.76 23.84
CA LYS A 403 24.31 -10.31 23.55
C LYS A 403 24.17 -10.11 22.03
N GLY A 404 23.15 -9.32 21.61
CA GLY A 404 22.85 -9.07 20.19
C GLY A 404 21.82 -10.02 19.56
N ASP A 405 21.33 -11.04 20.28
CA ASP A 405 20.25 -11.90 19.78
C ASP A 405 18.93 -11.15 19.61
N THR A 406 18.16 -11.57 18.59
CA THR A 406 16.78 -11.13 18.38
C THR A 406 15.86 -12.36 18.31
N LEU A 407 14.57 -12.21 18.67
CA LEU A 407 13.59 -13.31 18.58
C LEU A 407 13.55 -13.91 17.17
N ALA A 408 13.55 -13.05 16.14
CA ALA A 408 13.56 -13.48 14.75
C ALA A 408 14.85 -14.27 14.39
N GLY A 409 16.02 -13.78 14.82
CA GLY A 409 17.31 -14.45 14.57
C GLY A 409 17.42 -15.81 15.26
N ILE A 410 16.92 -15.93 16.50
CA ILE A 410 16.88 -17.21 17.24
C ILE A 410 15.91 -18.18 16.56
N ALA A 411 14.71 -17.74 16.18
CA ALA A 411 13.72 -18.56 15.49
C ALA A 411 14.28 -19.10 14.15
N GLN A 412 14.89 -18.23 13.34
CA GLN A 412 15.52 -18.59 12.07
C GLN A 412 16.66 -19.61 12.25
N LYS A 413 17.51 -19.41 13.26
CA LYS A 413 18.62 -20.31 13.59
C LYS A 413 18.17 -21.73 13.94
N HIS A 414 17.01 -21.86 14.56
CA HIS A 414 16.43 -23.13 14.98
C HIS A 414 15.38 -23.69 14.02
N GLY A 415 15.15 -23.04 12.87
CA GLY A 415 14.24 -23.51 11.81
C GLY A 415 12.75 -23.49 12.21
N ILE A 416 12.37 -22.63 13.17
CA ILE A 416 11.00 -22.43 13.65
C ILE A 416 10.51 -21.02 13.32
N THR A 417 9.19 -20.79 13.38
CA THR A 417 8.65 -19.46 13.23
C THR A 417 8.81 -18.62 14.51
N MET A 418 8.84 -17.30 14.37
CA MET A 418 8.91 -16.40 15.52
C MET A 418 7.72 -16.61 16.45
N ASP A 419 6.53 -16.88 15.90
CA ASP A 419 5.31 -17.14 16.66
C ASP A 419 5.41 -18.43 17.48
N GLN A 420 6.00 -19.51 16.91
CA GLN A 420 6.26 -20.75 17.63
C GLN A 420 7.24 -20.54 18.80
N LEU A 421 8.28 -19.73 18.59
CA LEU A 421 9.23 -19.38 19.64
C LEU A 421 8.56 -18.57 20.74
N MET A 422 7.74 -17.57 20.38
CA MET A 422 7.01 -16.73 21.32
C MET A 422 6.00 -17.51 22.13
N GLN A 423 5.22 -18.39 21.47
CA GLN A 423 4.23 -19.26 22.11
C GLN A 423 4.86 -20.21 23.12
N ALA A 424 5.98 -20.86 22.75
CA ALA A 424 6.71 -21.77 23.64
C ALA A 424 7.31 -21.09 24.88
N ASN A 425 7.40 -19.76 24.88
CA ASN A 425 7.99 -18.98 25.97
C ASN A 425 7.00 -17.99 26.61
N ASN A 426 5.70 -18.08 26.31
CA ASN A 426 4.66 -17.17 26.79
C ASN A 426 4.96 -15.67 26.53
N ILE A 427 5.63 -15.38 25.43
CA ILE A 427 5.97 -14.01 25.01
C ILE A 427 4.79 -13.44 24.21
N LYS A 428 4.11 -12.45 24.77
CA LYS A 428 2.89 -11.84 24.17
C LYS A 428 3.19 -10.69 23.19
N ASN A 429 4.44 -10.16 23.18
CA ASN A 429 4.78 -8.98 22.38
C ASN A 429 6.09 -9.19 21.64
N THR A 430 6.12 -8.88 20.33
CA THR A 430 7.31 -8.95 19.47
C THR A 430 8.43 -8.00 19.90
N ASN A 431 8.13 -6.96 20.67
CA ASN A 431 9.10 -6.02 21.25
C ASN A 431 9.69 -6.51 22.59
N TYR A 432 9.53 -7.81 22.90
CA TYR A 432 10.08 -8.40 24.13
C TYR A 432 11.60 -8.22 24.18
N LYS A 433 12.08 -7.56 25.24
CA LYS A 433 13.50 -7.31 25.44
C LYS A 433 14.20 -8.59 25.91
N LEU A 434 15.00 -9.17 25.02
CA LEU A 434 15.83 -10.33 25.33
C LEU A 434 16.93 -9.95 26.32
N VAL A 435 17.05 -10.71 27.40
CA VAL A 435 18.07 -10.50 28.43
C VAL A 435 19.18 -11.57 28.22
N PRO A 436 20.43 -11.17 27.91
CA PRO A 436 21.53 -12.12 27.79
C PRO A 436 21.68 -12.99 29.04
N GLY A 437 21.92 -14.30 28.83
CA GLY A 437 22.01 -15.29 29.91
C GLY A 437 20.68 -15.95 30.28
N LYS A 438 19.52 -15.40 29.88
CA LYS A 438 18.22 -16.04 30.11
C LYS A 438 18.00 -17.18 29.10
N LYS A 439 17.32 -18.25 29.54
CA LYS A 439 17.04 -19.43 28.68
C LYS A 439 15.68 -19.25 27.99
N LEU A 440 15.61 -19.61 26.71
CA LEU A 440 14.39 -19.75 25.92
C LEU A 440 14.14 -21.23 25.59
N THR A 441 12.89 -21.63 25.66
CA THR A 441 12.42 -22.95 25.21
C THR A 441 12.24 -22.95 23.70
N ILE A 442 12.90 -23.87 23.00
CA ILE A 442 12.83 -24.03 21.54
C ILE A 442 12.04 -25.30 21.24
N PRO A 443 10.87 -25.24 20.59
CA PRO A 443 10.15 -26.43 20.14
C PRO A 443 10.94 -27.15 19.05
N VAL A 444 11.13 -28.45 19.18
CA VAL A 444 11.83 -29.30 18.20
C VAL A 444 10.84 -29.72 17.12
N LYS A 445 11.20 -29.47 15.85
CA LYS A 445 10.39 -29.91 14.70
C LYS A 445 10.64 -31.42 14.49
N ASP A 446 9.57 -32.24 14.61
CA ASP A 446 9.67 -33.64 14.21
C ASP A 446 9.97 -33.75 12.70
N ALA A 447 10.99 -34.54 12.38
CA ALA A 447 11.50 -34.71 11.02
C ALA A 447 10.60 -35.71 10.25
N SER A 448 9.41 -35.27 9.81
CA SER A 448 8.59 -36.01 8.84
C SER A 448 7.87 -35.09 7.86
N SER A 449 8.63 -34.50 6.95
CA SER A 449 8.18 -34.20 5.59
C SER A 449 9.41 -33.98 4.69
N LYS A 450 9.83 -35.04 4.02
CA LYS A 450 10.81 -34.98 2.92
C LYS A 450 10.19 -34.22 1.78
N VAL A 451 10.58 -32.97 1.59
CA VAL A 451 10.37 -32.25 0.34
C VAL A 451 11.48 -32.61 -0.61
N THR A 452 11.15 -33.33 -1.68
CA THR A 452 12.00 -33.72 -2.79
C THR A 452 12.60 -32.47 -3.46
N LYS A 453 13.90 -32.26 -3.31
CA LYS A 453 14.67 -31.27 -4.06
C LYS A 453 14.94 -31.79 -5.48
N THR A 454 14.25 -31.28 -6.46
CA THR A 454 14.62 -31.45 -7.89
C THR A 454 15.89 -30.63 -8.16
N LYS A 455 16.99 -31.33 -8.50
CA LYS A 455 18.26 -30.74 -8.95
C LYS A 455 18.07 -30.16 -10.36
N ALA A 456 18.15 -28.84 -10.50
CA ALA A 456 18.29 -28.20 -11.80
C ALA A 456 19.75 -28.26 -12.24
N THR A 457 20.05 -29.04 -13.28
CA THR A 457 21.35 -29.17 -13.94
C THR A 457 21.69 -27.89 -14.72
N ARG A 458 22.72 -27.22 -14.28
CA ARG A 458 23.30 -26.02 -14.91
C ARG A 458 24.17 -26.44 -16.11
N LYS A 459 23.65 -26.30 -17.34
CA LYS A 459 24.46 -26.46 -18.57
C LYS A 459 25.29 -25.20 -18.80
N THR A 460 26.58 -25.30 -18.66
CA THR A 460 27.59 -24.30 -19.07
C THR A 460 27.74 -24.28 -20.58
N LYS A 461 27.38 -23.17 -21.23
CA LYS A 461 27.73 -22.92 -22.64
C LYS A 461 29.12 -22.25 -22.71
N LYS A 462 30.10 -22.95 -23.29
CA LYS A 462 31.40 -22.42 -23.71
C LYS A 462 31.23 -21.44 -24.87
N LYS A 463 31.87 -20.25 -24.75
CA LYS A 463 32.00 -19.26 -25.85
C LYS A 463 33.14 -19.71 -26.80
N PRO A 464 33.00 -19.53 -28.14
CA PRO A 464 34.11 -19.77 -29.07
C PRO A 464 35.06 -18.56 -29.13
N ARG A 465 36.37 -18.86 -29.18
CA ARG A 465 37.47 -17.91 -29.41
C ARG A 465 37.40 -17.35 -30.84
N ARG A 466 37.37 -16.03 -30.99
CA ARG A 466 37.62 -15.34 -32.26
C ARG A 466 39.14 -15.21 -32.50
N ARG A 467 39.65 -15.82 -33.59
CA ARG A 467 40.98 -15.58 -34.14
C ARG A 467 41.04 -14.23 -34.82
N ARG A 468 42.11 -13.49 -34.58
CA ARG A 468 42.49 -12.28 -35.38
C ARG A 468 43.02 -12.73 -36.77
N ARG A 469 42.58 -12.03 -37.74
CA ARG A 469 43.33 -11.56 -38.91
C ARG A 469 42.85 -10.16 -39.23
#